data_4c006ac0b22445152da51b4de8b8fe13
#
_entry.id   4c006ac0b22445152da51b4de8b8fe13
#
_cell.length_a   1.000
_cell.length_b   1.000
_cell.length_c   1.000
_cell.angle_alpha   90.00
_cell.angle_beta   90.00
_cell.angle_gamma   90.00
#
_symmetry.space_group_name_H-M   'P 1'
#
loop_
_entity.id
_entity.type
_entity.pdbx_description
1 polymer ?
#
loop_
_entity_poly.entity_id
_entity_poly.type
_entity_poly.pdbx_seq_one_letter_code
_entity_poly.pdbx_strand_id
1 'polypeptide(L)'
;MLLHSDLDGKAMDKKIVVIAELFEGRIQPATPEVIAFARLLQGMDPRELHMIVAGQGVESAARELAFRSGFDVTALEGEGLDPYSAEAFKEALVPLLADRKPKYICLPHTARGCDLAPGLAVALDAACITAVEGLQEVEGSVTFLRSLFKGKVIMEVASETETTVLTVLPGAFRKMDHAAGREGDLEVLHTDCAPRRTKPLGPGAAGVEQLNLSEAEVIVSAGKGVGKEENLELIRQLAELFPKAAIGGSRLVCDLGWLGYQHQIGITGKTVSPRLYIACGISGAIQHVSGMQDSQCIVAINKDPHAAIFRVADYIIVDDLLTFIPLLIETCRLSQPSP
;
A
#
# COMPACT_ATOMS: atom_id res chain seq x y z
N MET A 1 59.02 -25.13 10.94
CA MET A 1 57.83 -25.77 11.44
C MET A 1 56.91 -24.67 11.90
N LEU A 2 56.16 -24.09 10.98
CA LEU A 2 55.27 -22.98 11.21
C LEU A 2 53.84 -23.50 10.98
N LEU A 3 53.05 -23.48 12.04
CA LEU A 3 51.67 -23.84 12.04
C LEU A 3 50.88 -22.77 11.24
N HIS A 4 50.36 -23.17 10.10
CA HIS A 4 49.28 -22.44 9.44
C HIS A 4 48.00 -22.64 10.28
N SER A 5 47.58 -21.61 10.98
CA SER A 5 46.25 -21.52 11.53
C SER A 5 45.29 -21.22 10.40
N ASP A 6 44.47 -22.20 10.07
CA ASP A 6 43.30 -22.06 9.20
C ASP A 6 42.35 -21.01 9.80
N LEU A 7 42.40 -19.81 9.26
CA LEU A 7 41.32 -18.84 9.36
C LEU A 7 40.34 -19.15 8.21
N ASP A 8 39.54 -20.19 8.42
CA ASP A 8 38.30 -20.35 7.69
C ASP A 8 37.43 -19.10 7.92
N GLY A 9 37.53 -18.15 7.02
CA GLY A 9 36.65 -17.03 6.88
C GLY A 9 35.27 -17.57 6.50
N LYS A 10 34.44 -17.85 7.53
CA LYS A 10 33.03 -18.05 7.35
C LYS A 10 32.52 -16.80 6.64
N ALA A 11 32.27 -16.88 5.32
CA ALA A 11 31.61 -15.82 4.58
C ALA A 11 30.34 -15.50 5.36
N MET A 12 30.26 -14.27 5.92
CA MET A 12 29.07 -13.84 6.64
C MET A 12 27.90 -13.96 5.67
N ASP A 13 26.99 -14.89 5.94
CA ASP A 13 25.83 -15.15 5.08
C ASP A 13 25.01 -13.87 5.01
N LYS A 14 25.04 -13.22 3.83
CA LYS A 14 24.31 -11.96 3.62
C LYS A 14 22.82 -12.21 3.82
N LYS A 15 22.16 -11.39 4.65
CA LYS A 15 20.73 -11.55 5.06
C LYS A 15 19.76 -11.01 4.01
N ILE A 16 18.50 -11.45 4.12
CA ILE A 16 17.35 -10.78 3.56
C ILE A 16 16.77 -9.89 4.67
N VAL A 17 16.71 -8.59 4.46
CA VAL A 17 16.16 -7.64 5.43
C VAL A 17 14.81 -7.15 4.94
N VAL A 18 13.78 -7.23 5.78
CA VAL A 18 12.46 -6.62 5.56
C VAL A 18 12.35 -5.38 6.42
N ILE A 19 12.14 -4.22 5.83
CA ILE A 19 11.80 -2.99 6.54
C ILE A 19 10.28 -2.89 6.62
N ALA A 20 9.75 -3.05 7.84
CA ALA A 20 8.32 -2.97 8.10
C ALA A 20 7.83 -1.53 8.10
N GLU A 21 6.66 -1.30 7.54
CA GLU A 21 6.01 0.01 7.55
C GLU A 21 4.99 0.09 8.67
N LEU A 22 5.05 1.18 9.45
CA LEU A 22 4.08 1.51 10.51
C LEU A 22 3.32 2.78 10.18
N PHE A 23 2.08 2.83 10.62
CA PHE A 23 1.29 4.05 10.66
C PHE A 23 0.52 4.09 11.99
N GLU A 24 0.65 5.19 12.73
CA GLU A 24 0.06 5.37 14.06
C GLU A 24 0.34 4.18 15.01
N GLY A 25 1.60 3.74 15.04
CA GLY A 25 2.07 2.63 15.89
C GLY A 25 1.60 1.23 15.47
N ARG A 26 0.93 1.08 14.32
CA ARG A 26 0.42 -0.21 13.81
C ARG A 26 1.16 -0.64 12.54
N ILE A 27 1.48 -1.93 12.48
CA ILE A 27 2.05 -2.55 11.27
C ILE A 27 1.04 -2.43 10.11
N GLN A 28 1.50 -1.88 8.99
CA GLN A 28 0.65 -1.69 7.81
C GLN A 28 0.34 -3.02 7.10
N PRO A 29 -0.85 -3.14 6.48
CA PRO A 29 -1.30 -4.37 5.81
C PRO A 29 -0.38 -4.87 4.69
N ALA A 30 0.43 -4.00 4.09
CA ALA A 30 1.42 -4.37 3.07
C ALA A 30 2.64 -5.10 3.64
N THR A 31 3.00 -4.89 4.92
CA THR A 31 4.17 -5.54 5.54
C THR A 31 4.07 -7.08 5.53
N PRO A 32 2.96 -7.73 5.92
CA PRO A 32 2.80 -9.19 5.80
C PRO A 32 2.99 -9.73 4.38
N GLU A 33 2.69 -8.96 3.35
CA GLU A 33 2.90 -9.35 1.95
C GLU A 33 4.39 -9.31 1.59
N VAL A 34 5.13 -8.30 2.08
CA VAL A 34 6.60 -8.23 1.92
C VAL A 34 7.28 -9.40 2.64
N ILE A 35 6.78 -9.81 3.81
CA ILE A 35 7.27 -11.00 4.52
C ILE A 35 7.03 -12.26 3.70
N ALA A 36 5.84 -12.41 3.10
CA ALA A 36 5.54 -13.54 2.22
C ALA A 36 6.47 -13.57 1.00
N PHE A 37 6.70 -12.44 0.36
CA PHE A 37 7.69 -12.29 -0.70
C PHE A 37 9.10 -12.69 -0.24
N ALA A 38 9.57 -12.18 0.90
CA ALA A 38 10.90 -12.47 1.43
C ALA A 38 11.10 -13.96 1.76
N ARG A 39 10.04 -14.66 2.19
CA ARG A 39 10.06 -16.12 2.37
C ARG A 39 10.19 -16.89 1.04
N LEU A 40 9.49 -16.45 -0.01
CA LEU A 40 9.65 -17.04 -1.34
C LEU A 40 11.06 -16.80 -1.87
N LEU A 41 11.58 -15.60 -1.68
CA LEU A 41 12.97 -15.25 -2.03
C LEU A 41 13.98 -16.12 -1.25
N GLN A 42 13.75 -16.34 0.06
CA GLN A 42 14.55 -17.24 0.89
C GLN A 42 14.54 -18.69 0.37
N GLY A 43 13.44 -19.14 -0.22
CA GLY A 43 13.36 -20.46 -0.85
C GLY A 43 14.21 -20.60 -2.10
N MET A 44 14.50 -19.50 -2.82
CA MET A 44 15.31 -19.48 -4.04
C MET A 44 16.78 -19.11 -3.74
N ASP A 45 17.02 -18.20 -2.82
CA ASP A 45 18.37 -17.79 -2.34
C ASP A 45 18.39 -17.97 -0.80
N PRO A 46 18.85 -19.13 -0.29
CA PRO A 46 18.76 -19.47 1.14
C PRO A 46 19.63 -18.55 1.99
N ARG A 47 18.99 -17.59 2.65
CA ARG A 47 19.62 -16.61 3.54
C ARG A 47 18.79 -16.41 4.79
N GLU A 48 19.42 -15.96 5.85
CA GLU A 48 18.71 -15.59 7.07
C GLU A 48 17.78 -14.38 6.80
N LEU A 49 16.53 -14.47 7.25
CA LEU A 49 15.57 -13.39 7.14
C LEU A 49 15.53 -12.62 8.45
N HIS A 50 15.66 -11.30 8.36
CA HIS A 50 15.64 -10.38 9.49
C HIS A 50 14.70 -9.21 9.21
N MET A 51 14.04 -8.67 10.24
CA MET A 51 13.15 -7.55 10.08
C MET A 51 13.66 -6.33 10.83
N ILE A 52 13.34 -5.14 10.31
CA ILE A 52 13.60 -3.87 10.96
C ILE A 52 12.27 -3.10 11.04
N VAL A 53 11.99 -2.61 12.24
CA VAL A 53 10.90 -1.68 12.52
C VAL A 53 11.52 -0.40 13.01
N ALA A 54 11.39 0.69 12.25
CA ALA A 54 11.99 1.99 12.60
C ALA A 54 10.90 3.02 12.90
N GLY A 55 11.11 3.84 13.93
CA GLY A 55 10.15 4.88 14.34
C GLY A 55 10.36 5.35 15.76
N GLN A 56 9.37 6.05 16.30
CA GLN A 56 9.31 6.44 17.72
C GLN A 56 8.27 5.56 18.43
N GLY A 57 8.64 4.95 19.57
CA GLY A 57 7.76 4.08 20.35
C GLY A 57 7.38 2.78 19.64
N VAL A 58 8.29 2.21 18.84
CA VAL A 58 8.01 1.05 17.98
C VAL A 58 8.25 -0.31 18.63
N GLU A 59 8.80 -0.38 19.84
CA GLU A 59 9.14 -1.63 20.51
C GLU A 59 7.96 -2.60 20.61
N SER A 60 6.77 -2.09 20.96
CA SER A 60 5.56 -2.91 21.06
C SER A 60 5.16 -3.55 19.73
N ALA A 61 5.19 -2.76 18.64
CA ALA A 61 4.88 -3.25 17.30
C ALA A 61 5.95 -4.24 16.79
N ALA A 62 7.22 -3.99 17.12
CA ALA A 62 8.32 -4.89 16.77
C ALA A 62 8.21 -6.23 17.49
N ARG A 63 7.84 -6.23 18.78
CA ARG A 63 7.59 -7.44 19.59
C ARG A 63 6.41 -8.24 19.02
N GLU A 64 5.31 -7.58 18.68
CA GLU A 64 4.18 -8.24 18.02
C GLU A 64 4.61 -8.86 16.67
N LEU A 65 5.42 -8.14 15.89
CA LEU A 65 5.92 -8.64 14.62
C LEU A 65 6.83 -9.86 14.80
N ALA A 66 7.76 -9.85 15.78
CA ALA A 66 8.63 -10.99 16.10
C ALA A 66 7.81 -12.22 16.50
N PHE A 67 6.82 -12.03 17.37
CA PHE A 67 5.93 -13.12 17.82
C PHE A 67 5.10 -13.70 16.64
N ARG A 68 4.51 -12.83 15.81
CA ARG A 68 3.64 -13.28 14.71
C ARG A 68 4.39 -13.89 13.54
N SER A 69 5.56 -13.40 13.23
CA SER A 69 6.32 -13.84 12.06
C SER A 69 7.26 -15.00 12.37
N GLY A 70 7.72 -15.13 13.62
CA GLY A 70 8.74 -16.08 14.04
C GLY A 70 10.16 -15.71 13.59
N PHE A 71 10.39 -14.50 13.12
CA PHE A 71 11.69 -13.99 12.69
C PHE A 71 12.24 -12.96 13.67
N ASP A 72 13.57 -12.87 13.72
CA ASP A 72 14.25 -11.87 14.54
C ASP A 72 13.99 -10.45 14.01
N VAL A 73 13.71 -9.55 14.95
CA VAL A 73 13.32 -8.15 14.65
C VAL A 73 14.25 -7.18 15.37
N THR A 74 14.71 -6.16 14.68
CA THR A 74 15.33 -4.99 15.30
C THR A 74 14.33 -3.84 15.34
N ALA A 75 14.01 -3.36 16.53
CA ALA A 75 13.33 -2.10 16.76
C ALA A 75 14.39 -0.98 16.74
N LEU A 76 14.33 -0.09 15.76
CA LEU A 76 15.19 1.08 15.68
C LEU A 76 14.43 2.31 16.17
N GLU A 77 14.65 2.65 17.43
CA GLU A 77 14.00 3.74 18.13
C GLU A 77 14.72 5.08 17.90
N GLY A 78 13.96 6.13 17.57
CA GLY A 78 14.51 7.49 17.44
C GLY A 78 13.44 8.56 17.51
N GLU A 79 13.61 9.56 18.41
CA GLU A 79 12.65 10.67 18.56
C GLU A 79 12.43 11.45 17.26
N GLY A 80 13.44 11.46 16.39
CA GLY A 80 13.35 12.14 15.11
C GLY A 80 12.65 11.36 14.00
N LEU A 81 12.19 10.13 14.20
CA LEU A 81 11.56 9.29 13.18
C LEU A 81 10.04 9.48 13.09
N ASP A 82 9.44 10.25 13.98
CA ASP A 82 8.03 10.64 13.89
C ASP A 82 7.91 12.18 13.97
N PRO A 83 7.16 12.81 13.06
CA PRO A 83 6.52 12.22 11.87
C PRO A 83 7.53 11.78 10.79
N TYR A 84 7.12 10.86 9.92
CA TYR A 84 7.96 10.28 8.88
C TYR A 84 8.65 11.33 8.00
N SER A 85 9.94 11.10 7.76
CA SER A 85 10.77 11.80 6.78
C SER A 85 11.76 10.81 6.18
N ALA A 86 11.82 10.71 4.85
CA ALA A 86 12.78 9.84 4.17
C ALA A 86 14.23 10.17 4.54
N GLU A 87 14.53 11.46 4.77
CA GLU A 87 15.87 11.92 5.19
C GLU A 87 16.24 11.30 6.55
N ALA A 88 15.36 11.38 7.54
CA ALA A 88 15.61 10.81 8.87
C ALA A 88 15.68 9.29 8.88
N PHE A 89 14.75 8.64 8.19
CA PHE A 89 14.76 7.18 8.07
C PHE A 89 16.00 6.66 7.37
N LYS A 90 16.45 7.34 6.31
CA LYS A 90 17.69 7.01 5.63
C LYS A 90 18.90 7.17 6.57
N GLU A 91 19.01 8.29 7.28
CA GLU A 91 20.11 8.53 8.23
C GLU A 91 20.16 7.47 9.35
N ALA A 92 19.00 7.04 9.84
CA ALA A 92 18.90 6.01 10.86
C ALA A 92 19.22 4.60 10.33
N LEU A 93 18.71 4.25 9.15
CA LEU A 93 18.81 2.90 8.60
C LEU A 93 20.16 2.61 7.93
N VAL A 94 20.78 3.59 7.27
CA VAL A 94 22.01 3.36 6.48
C VAL A 94 23.16 2.81 7.34
N PRO A 95 23.49 3.33 8.53
CA PRO A 95 24.56 2.76 9.35
C PRO A 95 24.29 1.29 9.72
N LEU A 96 23.06 0.96 10.12
CA LEU A 96 22.66 -0.40 10.48
C LEU A 96 22.73 -1.36 9.28
N LEU A 97 22.26 -0.92 8.12
CA LEU A 97 22.28 -1.73 6.90
C LEU A 97 23.70 -1.90 6.33
N ALA A 98 24.54 -0.86 6.42
CA ALA A 98 25.93 -0.92 6.00
C ALA A 98 26.76 -1.89 6.85
N ASP A 99 26.49 -1.97 8.16
CA ASP A 99 27.13 -2.94 9.06
C ASP A 99 26.66 -4.37 8.76
N ARG A 100 25.38 -4.59 8.55
CA ARG A 100 24.78 -5.91 8.28
C ARG A 100 25.00 -6.43 6.87
N LYS A 101 25.31 -5.57 5.91
CA LYS A 101 25.55 -5.88 4.49
C LYS A 101 24.54 -6.87 3.89
N PRO A 102 23.24 -6.59 3.93
CA PRO A 102 22.24 -7.52 3.42
C PRO A 102 22.38 -7.71 1.90
N LYS A 103 22.00 -8.91 1.40
CA LYS A 103 21.88 -9.12 -0.05
C LYS A 103 20.63 -8.45 -0.59
N TYR A 104 19.52 -8.52 0.16
CA TYR A 104 18.25 -7.94 -0.24
C TYR A 104 17.66 -7.10 0.88
N ILE A 105 17.15 -5.92 0.52
CA ILE A 105 16.40 -5.02 1.39
C ILE A 105 15.01 -4.87 0.79
N CYS A 106 14.00 -5.40 1.46
CA CYS A 106 12.62 -5.46 0.97
C CYS A 106 11.73 -4.48 1.71
N LEU A 107 11.03 -3.62 0.96
CA LEU A 107 10.05 -2.65 1.48
C LEU A 107 8.72 -2.80 0.74
N PRO A 108 7.57 -2.40 1.32
CA PRO A 108 6.33 -2.31 0.56
C PRO A 108 6.40 -1.18 -0.48
N HIS A 109 5.81 -1.37 -1.66
CA HIS A 109 5.70 -0.34 -2.72
C HIS A 109 4.55 0.63 -2.41
N THR A 110 4.68 1.36 -1.30
CA THR A 110 3.80 2.43 -0.83
C THR A 110 4.42 3.79 -1.12
N ALA A 111 3.73 4.88 -0.81
CA ALA A 111 4.31 6.23 -0.91
C ALA A 111 5.61 6.36 -0.09
N ARG A 112 5.66 5.78 1.13
CA ARG A 112 6.88 5.77 1.95
C ARG A 112 7.99 4.89 1.38
N GLY A 113 7.64 3.68 0.92
CA GLY A 113 8.61 2.78 0.31
C GLY A 113 9.21 3.35 -0.96
N CYS A 114 8.40 3.99 -1.82
CA CYS A 114 8.87 4.67 -3.03
C CYS A 114 9.78 5.88 -2.73
N ASP A 115 9.52 6.59 -1.64
CA ASP A 115 10.31 7.74 -1.21
C ASP A 115 11.65 7.30 -0.59
N LEU A 116 11.65 6.23 0.20
CA LEU A 116 12.81 5.76 0.96
C LEU A 116 13.77 4.90 0.11
N ALA A 117 13.26 3.97 -0.71
CA ALA A 117 14.06 2.95 -1.37
C ALA A 117 15.17 3.50 -2.29
N PRO A 118 14.94 4.53 -3.14
CA PRO A 118 16.00 5.08 -3.97
C PRO A 118 17.13 5.73 -3.15
N GLY A 119 16.74 6.40 -2.05
CA GLY A 119 17.69 7.03 -1.13
C GLY A 119 18.58 6.03 -0.39
N LEU A 120 18.03 4.88 0.02
CA LEU A 120 18.79 3.76 0.59
C LEU A 120 19.72 3.15 -0.44
N ALA A 121 19.23 2.90 -1.66
CA ALA A 121 20.02 2.29 -2.73
C ALA A 121 21.27 3.13 -3.05
N VAL A 122 21.09 4.44 -3.22
CA VAL A 122 22.23 5.34 -3.48
C VAL A 122 23.22 5.36 -2.30
N ALA A 123 22.72 5.40 -1.06
CA ALA A 123 23.60 5.47 0.12
C ALA A 123 24.38 4.16 0.38
N LEU A 124 23.86 3.03 -0.10
CA LEU A 124 24.46 1.69 0.09
C LEU A 124 25.17 1.16 -1.16
N ASP A 125 25.30 1.96 -2.22
CA ASP A 125 25.82 1.53 -3.53
C ASP A 125 25.10 0.26 -4.06
N ALA A 126 23.78 0.25 -3.94
CA ALA A 126 22.91 -0.88 -4.22
C ALA A 126 22.05 -0.65 -5.47
N ALA A 127 21.65 -1.72 -6.14
CA ALA A 127 20.59 -1.65 -7.15
C ALA A 127 19.23 -1.36 -6.49
N CYS A 128 18.32 -0.69 -7.22
CA CYS A 128 16.96 -0.44 -6.78
C CYS A 128 15.96 -0.98 -7.82
N ILE A 129 15.19 -2.00 -7.44
CA ILE A 129 14.15 -2.59 -8.29
C ILE A 129 12.80 -2.32 -7.62
N THR A 130 11.97 -1.53 -8.28
CA THR A 130 10.70 -1.07 -7.70
C THR A 130 9.50 -1.82 -8.29
N ALA A 131 8.40 -1.87 -7.51
CA ALA A 131 7.13 -2.48 -7.91
C ALA A 131 7.26 -3.95 -8.34
N VAL A 132 7.98 -4.73 -7.55
CA VAL A 132 8.13 -6.18 -7.78
C VAL A 132 6.80 -6.86 -7.50
N GLU A 133 6.31 -7.62 -8.48
CA GLU A 133 5.05 -8.37 -8.41
C GLU A 133 5.24 -9.89 -8.53
N GLY A 134 6.46 -10.33 -8.84
CA GLY A 134 6.81 -11.74 -8.94
C GLY A 134 8.31 -11.96 -8.83
N LEU A 135 8.71 -13.21 -8.64
CA LEU A 135 10.09 -13.67 -8.67
C LEU A 135 10.16 -15.06 -9.28
N GLN A 136 11.26 -15.35 -9.93
CA GLN A 136 11.56 -16.63 -10.53
C GLN A 136 13.07 -16.90 -10.48
N GLU A 137 13.44 -18.16 -10.61
CA GLU A 137 14.83 -18.56 -10.77
C GLU A 137 15.12 -18.79 -12.27
N VAL A 138 16.14 -18.13 -12.78
CA VAL A 138 16.60 -18.30 -14.16
C VAL A 138 18.10 -18.57 -14.12
N GLU A 139 18.53 -19.72 -14.62
CA GLU A 139 19.95 -20.14 -14.68
C GLU A 139 20.67 -20.04 -13.31
N GLY A 140 19.97 -20.37 -12.21
CA GLY A 140 20.54 -20.32 -10.87
C GLY A 140 20.61 -18.91 -10.25
N SER A 141 20.01 -17.91 -10.89
CA SER A 141 19.93 -16.54 -10.41
C SER A 141 18.48 -16.12 -10.17
N VAL A 142 18.23 -15.36 -9.10
CA VAL A 142 16.91 -14.81 -8.83
C VAL A 142 16.63 -13.62 -9.74
N THR A 143 15.51 -13.69 -10.45
CA THR A 143 15.00 -12.65 -11.33
C THR A 143 13.67 -12.12 -10.79
N PHE A 144 13.53 -10.80 -10.80
CA PHE A 144 12.35 -10.10 -10.29
C PHE A 144 11.46 -9.67 -11.44
N LEU A 145 10.15 -9.91 -11.30
CA LEU A 145 9.16 -9.56 -12.31
C LEU A 145 8.45 -8.26 -11.91
N ARG A 146 8.28 -7.37 -12.87
CA ARG A 146 7.51 -6.15 -12.71
C ARG A 146 6.73 -5.78 -13.96
N SER A 147 5.49 -5.34 -13.80
CA SER A 147 4.68 -4.85 -14.89
C SER A 147 5.02 -3.44 -15.31
N LEU A 148 5.02 -3.22 -16.61
CA LEU A 148 5.13 -1.89 -17.24
C LEU A 148 3.90 -1.62 -18.08
N PHE A 149 3.64 -0.32 -18.34
CA PHE A 149 2.52 0.13 -19.18
C PHE A 149 1.17 -0.50 -18.77
N LYS A 150 0.88 -0.54 -17.45
CA LYS A 150 -0.35 -1.10 -16.88
C LYS A 150 -0.56 -2.58 -17.22
N GLY A 151 0.46 -3.39 -17.01
CA GLY A 151 0.41 -4.84 -17.22
C GLY A 151 0.54 -5.31 -18.67
N LYS A 152 0.78 -4.40 -19.63
CA LYS A 152 0.97 -4.77 -21.04
C LYS A 152 2.31 -5.44 -21.31
N VAL A 153 3.31 -5.17 -20.51
CA VAL A 153 4.66 -5.73 -20.62
C VAL A 153 5.10 -6.16 -19.23
N ILE A 154 5.59 -7.38 -19.11
CA ILE A 154 6.29 -7.86 -17.92
C ILE A 154 7.79 -7.74 -18.20
N MET A 155 8.49 -7.03 -17.33
CA MET A 155 9.94 -6.92 -17.36
C MET A 155 10.55 -7.88 -16.35
N GLU A 156 11.55 -8.63 -16.78
CA GLU A 156 12.39 -9.46 -15.93
C GLU A 156 13.67 -8.68 -15.61
N VAL A 157 14.01 -8.56 -14.33
CA VAL A 157 15.16 -7.78 -13.87
C VAL A 157 16.00 -8.64 -12.93
N ALA A 158 17.26 -8.84 -13.27
CA ALA A 158 18.27 -9.39 -12.38
C ALA A 158 19.17 -8.28 -11.82
N SER A 159 19.79 -8.51 -10.68
CA SER A 159 20.73 -7.58 -10.06
C SER A 159 22.10 -8.24 -9.92
N GLU A 160 23.14 -7.54 -10.38
CA GLU A 160 24.53 -7.96 -10.24
C GLU A 160 25.25 -7.30 -9.04
N THR A 161 24.55 -6.38 -8.34
CA THR A 161 25.13 -5.68 -7.19
C THR A 161 25.18 -6.57 -5.95
N GLU A 162 26.07 -6.24 -5.03
CA GLU A 162 26.19 -6.93 -3.75
C GLU A 162 24.94 -6.81 -2.88
N THR A 163 24.26 -5.67 -2.95
CA THR A 163 23.00 -5.38 -2.25
C THR A 163 21.96 -4.93 -3.26
N THR A 164 20.72 -5.37 -3.09
CA THR A 164 19.58 -4.95 -3.92
C THR A 164 18.43 -4.48 -3.04
N VAL A 165 17.98 -3.26 -3.25
CA VAL A 165 16.79 -2.70 -2.62
C VAL A 165 15.56 -2.99 -3.49
N LEU A 166 14.56 -3.62 -2.90
CA LEU A 166 13.35 -4.09 -3.58
C LEU A 166 12.12 -3.43 -2.97
N THR A 167 11.24 -2.87 -3.80
CA THR A 167 9.90 -2.52 -3.31
C THR A 167 8.86 -3.47 -3.90
N VAL A 168 8.06 -4.08 -3.02
CA VAL A 168 7.09 -5.14 -3.31
C VAL A 168 5.71 -4.53 -3.51
N LEU A 169 5.08 -4.82 -4.65
CA LEU A 169 3.76 -4.27 -5.00
C LEU A 169 2.68 -4.84 -4.07
N PRO A 170 1.90 -4.00 -3.37
CA PRO A 170 0.77 -4.47 -2.57
C PRO A 170 -0.26 -5.23 -3.41
N GLY A 171 -0.76 -6.34 -2.88
CA GLY A 171 -1.68 -7.25 -3.58
C GLY A 171 -1.01 -8.33 -4.43
N ALA A 172 0.31 -8.24 -4.69
CA ALA A 172 1.02 -9.23 -5.52
C ALA A 172 1.29 -10.55 -4.78
N PHE A 173 1.43 -10.51 -3.46
CA PHE A 173 1.75 -11.69 -2.66
C PHE A 173 0.70 -11.93 -1.58
N ARG A 174 0.20 -13.16 -1.50
CA ARG A 174 -0.78 -13.52 -0.47
C ARG A 174 -0.13 -13.48 0.91
N LYS A 175 -0.78 -12.84 1.86
CA LYS A 175 -0.38 -12.86 3.26
C LYS A 175 -0.28 -14.31 3.73
N MET A 176 0.82 -14.64 4.38
CA MET A 176 0.95 -15.93 5.03
C MET A 176 0.38 -15.83 6.44
N ASP A 177 -0.50 -16.74 6.81
CA ASP A 177 -0.92 -16.93 8.18
C ASP A 177 0.25 -17.44 9.03
N HIS A 178 0.20 -17.16 10.33
CA HIS A 178 1.24 -17.34 11.33
C HIS A 178 2.18 -18.55 11.12
N ALA A 179 3.48 -18.30 11.24
CA ALA A 179 4.43 -19.39 11.45
C ALA A 179 4.24 -19.95 12.87
N ALA A 180 3.53 -21.06 12.99
CA ALA A 180 3.48 -21.79 14.25
C ALA A 180 4.86 -22.38 14.55
N GLY A 181 5.48 -22.03 15.67
CA GLY A 181 6.55 -22.83 16.22
C GLY A 181 7.79 -22.13 16.80
N ARG A 182 8.08 -20.88 16.45
CA ARG A 182 9.23 -20.14 17.03
C ARG A 182 8.82 -18.68 17.23
N GLU A 183 9.15 -18.14 18.39
CA GLU A 183 9.17 -16.70 18.64
C GLU A 183 10.52 -16.15 18.18
N GLY A 184 10.51 -15.08 17.39
CA GLY A 184 11.72 -14.39 16.96
C GLY A 184 12.29 -13.53 18.08
N ASP A 185 13.60 -13.34 18.11
CA ASP A 185 14.27 -12.48 19.08
C ASP A 185 14.05 -11.00 18.72
N LEU A 186 13.89 -10.15 19.75
CA LEU A 186 13.76 -8.71 19.62
C LEU A 186 15.04 -8.02 20.12
N GLU A 187 15.67 -7.27 19.21
CA GLU A 187 16.76 -6.34 19.51
C GLU A 187 16.23 -4.90 19.48
N VAL A 188 16.52 -4.09 20.49
CA VAL A 188 16.15 -2.68 20.53
C VAL A 188 17.42 -1.83 20.40
N LEU A 189 17.47 -1.01 19.35
CA LEU A 189 18.57 -0.08 19.10
C LEU A 189 18.03 1.35 19.12
N HIS A 190 18.81 2.26 19.65
CA HIS A 190 18.49 3.70 19.67
C HIS A 190 19.34 4.44 18.66
N THR A 191 18.72 5.43 17.99
CA THR A 191 19.39 6.30 17.03
C THR A 191 19.06 7.76 17.32
N ASP A 192 20.07 8.60 17.23
CA ASP A 192 19.90 10.05 17.26
C ASP A 192 19.85 10.55 15.82
N CYS A 193 18.72 11.15 15.46
CA CYS A 193 18.59 11.75 14.14
C CYS A 193 19.21 13.16 14.14
N ALA A 194 20.12 13.41 13.20
CA ALA A 194 20.73 14.73 13.02
C ALA A 194 19.68 15.82 12.66
N PRO A 195 20.00 17.11 12.83
CA PRO A 195 19.14 18.20 12.36
C PRO A 195 18.85 18.07 10.86
N ARG A 196 17.58 18.08 10.48
CA ARG A 196 17.12 17.84 9.12
C ARG A 196 17.07 19.12 8.28
N ARG A 197 17.30 19.00 6.99
CA ARG A 197 17.07 20.07 6.02
C ARG A 197 15.59 20.26 5.73
N THR A 198 14.78 19.21 5.93
CA THR A 198 13.33 19.22 5.74
C THR A 198 12.62 19.02 7.06
N LYS A 199 11.53 19.75 7.28
CA LYS A 199 10.67 19.61 8.46
C LYS A 199 9.33 19.04 8.01
N PRO A 200 8.95 17.80 8.41
CA PRO A 200 7.61 17.31 8.14
C PRO A 200 6.59 18.19 8.87
N LEU A 201 5.56 18.61 8.15
CA LEU A 201 4.49 19.45 8.72
C LEU A 201 3.38 18.61 9.38
N GLY A 202 3.55 17.29 9.38
CA GLY A 202 2.51 16.35 9.78
C GLY A 202 1.49 16.08 8.65
N PRO A 203 0.55 15.16 8.84
CA PRO A 203 -0.57 15.01 7.94
C PRO A 203 -1.33 16.34 7.95
N GLY A 204 -1.47 16.96 6.76
CA GLY A 204 -2.36 18.10 6.61
C GLY A 204 -3.72 17.68 7.17
N ALA A 205 -4.35 18.55 7.96
CA ALA A 205 -5.72 18.32 8.41
C ALA A 205 -6.64 18.23 7.17
N ALA A 206 -6.68 17.08 6.53
CA ALA A 206 -7.84 16.66 5.78
C ALA A 206 -8.93 16.56 6.85
N GLY A 207 -9.99 17.37 6.67
CA GLY A 207 -11.06 17.46 7.64
C GLY A 207 -11.45 16.08 8.15
N VAL A 208 -11.71 16.01 9.43
CA VAL A 208 -11.77 14.85 10.32
C VAL A 208 -12.73 13.70 9.90
N GLU A 209 -13.30 13.70 8.71
CA GLU A 209 -14.42 12.81 8.34
C GLU A 209 -14.32 12.11 6.98
N GLN A 210 -13.17 12.04 6.34
CA GLN A 210 -13.14 11.36 5.04
C GLN A 210 -12.33 10.06 5.11
N LEU A 211 -13.07 8.95 5.27
CA LEU A 211 -12.50 7.63 5.06
C LEU A 211 -11.70 7.62 3.73
N ASN A 212 -10.47 7.14 3.78
CA ASN A 212 -9.65 7.01 2.59
C ASN A 212 -10.36 6.05 1.61
N LEU A 213 -10.53 6.47 0.36
CA LEU A 213 -11.13 5.63 -0.68
C LEU A 213 -10.56 4.21 -0.76
N SER A 214 -9.27 4.05 -0.41
CA SER A 214 -8.59 2.75 -0.44
C SER A 214 -8.99 1.81 0.72
N GLU A 215 -9.61 2.33 1.77
CA GLU A 215 -10.02 1.59 2.97
C GLU A 215 -11.53 1.41 3.06
N ALA A 216 -12.27 2.05 2.15
CA ALA A 216 -13.71 2.02 2.13
C ALA A 216 -14.24 0.65 1.68
N GLU A 217 -15.21 0.11 2.43
CA GLU A 217 -15.95 -1.09 2.02
C GLU A 217 -17.07 -0.75 1.01
N VAL A 218 -17.57 0.47 1.07
CA VAL A 218 -18.57 1.00 0.13
C VAL A 218 -18.10 2.32 -0.44
N ILE A 219 -18.22 2.51 -1.75
CA ILE A 219 -17.95 3.79 -2.40
C ILE A 219 -19.17 4.25 -3.15
N VAL A 220 -19.65 5.45 -2.81
CA VAL A 220 -20.69 6.15 -3.58
C VAL A 220 -20.00 7.22 -4.42
N SER A 221 -20.00 7.05 -5.74
CA SER A 221 -19.22 7.87 -6.65
C SER A 221 -20.09 8.77 -7.53
N ALA A 222 -19.78 10.07 -7.54
CA ALA A 222 -20.46 11.08 -8.29
C ALA A 222 -19.86 11.27 -9.69
N GLY A 223 -20.70 11.24 -10.73
CA GLY A 223 -20.38 11.66 -12.09
C GLY A 223 -20.99 13.00 -12.44
N LYS A 224 -20.67 13.53 -13.64
CA LYS A 224 -21.27 14.79 -14.16
C LYS A 224 -22.79 14.73 -14.22
N GLY A 225 -23.40 13.52 -14.31
CA GLY A 225 -24.86 13.35 -14.32
C GLY A 225 -25.56 13.79 -13.04
N VAL A 226 -24.84 14.06 -11.94
CA VAL A 226 -25.34 14.69 -10.73
C VAL A 226 -25.86 16.12 -11.00
N GLY A 227 -25.35 16.77 -12.05
CA GLY A 227 -25.86 18.02 -12.60
C GLY A 227 -25.33 19.29 -11.95
N LYS A 228 -25.33 19.38 -10.62
CA LYS A 228 -24.88 20.56 -9.84
C LYS A 228 -24.16 20.12 -8.57
N GLU A 229 -23.31 21.01 -8.04
CA GLU A 229 -22.57 20.78 -6.82
C GLU A 229 -23.50 20.53 -5.61
N GLU A 230 -24.59 21.29 -5.52
CA GLU A 230 -25.54 21.14 -4.39
C GLU A 230 -26.15 19.73 -4.33
N ASN A 231 -26.27 19.05 -5.46
CA ASN A 231 -26.79 17.68 -5.51
C ASN A 231 -25.81 16.62 -4.96
N LEU A 232 -24.55 16.99 -4.68
CA LEU A 232 -23.63 16.10 -3.96
C LEU A 232 -24.12 15.76 -2.56
N GLU A 233 -24.99 16.58 -2.00
CA GLU A 233 -25.61 16.29 -0.71
C GLU A 233 -26.41 14.98 -0.74
N LEU A 234 -27.09 14.65 -1.85
CA LEU A 234 -27.75 13.36 -2.02
C LEU A 234 -26.76 12.18 -2.03
N ILE A 235 -25.58 12.41 -2.61
CA ILE A 235 -24.50 11.41 -2.64
C ILE A 235 -23.97 11.16 -1.22
N ARG A 236 -23.83 12.23 -0.42
CA ARG A 236 -23.43 12.13 1.00
C ARG A 236 -24.47 11.36 1.81
N GLN A 237 -25.74 11.73 1.69
CA GLN A 237 -26.84 11.07 2.39
C GLN A 237 -26.98 9.59 2.02
N LEU A 238 -26.72 9.24 0.75
CA LEU A 238 -26.69 7.85 0.33
C LEU A 238 -25.48 7.10 0.94
N ALA A 239 -24.31 7.73 1.02
CA ALA A 239 -23.13 7.13 1.62
C ALA A 239 -23.30 6.90 3.14
N GLU A 240 -24.01 7.80 3.85
CA GLU A 240 -24.30 7.68 5.29
C GLU A 240 -25.13 6.44 5.67
N LEU A 241 -25.82 5.82 4.71
CA LEU A 241 -26.54 4.57 4.96
C LEU A 241 -25.62 3.36 5.19
N PHE A 242 -24.36 3.47 4.85
CA PHE A 242 -23.43 2.35 4.90
C PHE A 242 -22.28 2.63 5.88
N PRO A 243 -21.96 1.68 6.75
CA PRO A 243 -20.75 1.78 7.56
C PRO A 243 -19.52 1.71 6.64
N LYS A 244 -18.46 2.45 6.99
CA LYS A 244 -17.20 2.51 6.23
C LYS A 244 -17.39 2.90 4.75
N ALA A 245 -18.32 3.79 4.47
CA ALA A 245 -18.52 4.35 3.15
C ALA A 245 -17.61 5.55 2.89
N ALA A 246 -17.15 5.70 1.66
CA ALA A 246 -16.45 6.88 1.18
C ALA A 246 -17.11 7.45 -0.07
N ILE A 247 -16.88 8.74 -0.31
CA ILE A 247 -17.39 9.44 -1.49
C ILE A 247 -16.27 9.52 -2.53
N GLY A 248 -16.56 8.97 -3.72
CA GLY A 248 -15.69 9.09 -4.88
C GLY A 248 -16.25 10.05 -5.93
N GLY A 249 -15.43 10.39 -6.91
CA GLY A 249 -15.85 11.21 -8.02
C GLY A 249 -15.14 10.88 -9.33
N SER A 250 -15.82 11.14 -10.44
CA SER A 250 -15.19 11.10 -11.74
C SER A 250 -14.26 12.33 -11.91
N ARG A 251 -13.29 12.24 -12.81
CA ARG A 251 -12.37 13.36 -13.10
C ARG A 251 -13.12 14.66 -13.38
N LEU A 252 -14.21 14.61 -14.13
CA LEU A 252 -14.99 15.82 -14.45
C LEU A 252 -15.58 16.51 -13.22
N VAL A 253 -16.00 15.76 -12.21
CA VAL A 253 -16.53 16.32 -10.96
C VAL A 253 -15.41 17.00 -10.16
N CYS A 254 -14.20 16.44 -10.20
CA CYS A 254 -13.03 17.04 -9.56
C CYS A 254 -12.52 18.26 -10.34
N ASP A 255 -12.49 18.20 -11.66
CA ASP A 255 -12.09 19.33 -12.54
C ASP A 255 -13.06 20.53 -12.41
N LEU A 256 -14.35 20.27 -12.11
CA LEU A 256 -15.35 21.30 -11.81
C LEU A 256 -15.21 21.89 -10.39
N GLY A 257 -14.33 21.31 -9.54
CA GLY A 257 -14.13 21.75 -8.15
C GLY A 257 -15.22 21.28 -7.17
N TRP A 258 -16.15 20.44 -7.60
CA TRP A 258 -17.24 19.93 -6.73
C TRP A 258 -16.71 18.94 -5.66
N LEU A 259 -15.67 18.17 -6.02
CA LEU A 259 -14.89 17.32 -5.13
C LEU A 259 -13.40 17.59 -5.30
N GLY A 260 -12.65 17.49 -4.21
CA GLY A 260 -11.19 17.56 -4.30
C GLY A 260 -10.60 16.36 -5.05
N TYR A 261 -9.40 16.53 -5.62
CA TYR A 261 -8.71 15.46 -6.39
C TYR A 261 -8.41 14.19 -5.56
N GLN A 262 -8.38 14.26 -4.23
CA GLN A 262 -8.26 13.09 -3.35
C GLN A 262 -9.43 12.11 -3.48
N HIS A 263 -10.58 12.56 -4.00
CA HIS A 263 -11.78 11.76 -4.28
C HIS A 263 -11.81 11.20 -5.70
N GLN A 264 -10.86 11.59 -6.55
CA GLN A 264 -10.87 11.17 -7.95
C GLN A 264 -10.59 9.69 -8.09
N ILE A 265 -11.48 8.98 -8.82
CA ILE A 265 -11.33 7.56 -9.17
C ILE A 265 -11.07 7.43 -10.67
N GLY A 266 -10.10 6.62 -11.02
CA GLY A 266 -9.72 6.35 -12.39
C GLY A 266 -8.22 6.31 -12.63
N ILE A 267 -7.81 6.23 -13.89
CA ILE A 267 -6.40 6.11 -14.32
C ILE A 267 -5.48 7.20 -13.73
N THR A 268 -5.98 8.42 -13.63
CA THR A 268 -5.22 9.57 -13.11
C THR A 268 -5.58 9.92 -11.68
N GLY A 269 -6.42 9.11 -11.04
CA GLY A 269 -6.83 9.21 -9.66
C GLY A 269 -6.47 7.94 -8.88
N LYS A 270 -7.32 7.59 -7.93
CA LYS A 270 -7.16 6.35 -7.15
C LYS A 270 -7.79 5.16 -7.87
N THR A 271 -7.16 3.99 -7.74
CA THR A 271 -7.77 2.70 -8.08
C THR A 271 -8.33 2.10 -6.79
N VAL A 272 -9.56 1.61 -6.86
CA VAL A 272 -10.34 1.11 -5.73
C VAL A 272 -11.00 -0.22 -6.07
N SER A 273 -11.20 -1.07 -5.06
CA SER A 273 -11.89 -2.37 -5.19
C SER A 273 -12.78 -2.64 -3.96
N PRO A 274 -13.80 -1.78 -3.69
CA PRO A 274 -14.70 -1.94 -2.56
C PRO A 274 -15.60 -3.16 -2.73
N ARG A 275 -16.27 -3.55 -1.65
CA ARG A 275 -17.33 -4.57 -1.70
C ARG A 275 -18.56 -4.09 -2.49
N LEU A 276 -18.86 -2.79 -2.43
CA LEU A 276 -19.95 -2.17 -3.18
C LEU A 276 -19.50 -0.83 -3.75
N TYR A 277 -19.68 -0.68 -5.06
CA TYR A 277 -19.46 0.56 -5.78
C TYR A 277 -20.78 1.07 -6.38
N ILE A 278 -21.23 2.25 -5.98
CA ILE A 278 -22.44 2.87 -6.50
C ILE A 278 -22.07 4.03 -7.40
N ALA A 279 -22.23 3.87 -8.72
CA ALA A 279 -21.92 4.87 -9.74
C ALA A 279 -23.14 5.76 -10.02
N CYS A 280 -23.13 6.98 -9.51
CA CYS A 280 -24.23 7.94 -9.65
C CYS A 280 -23.97 8.93 -10.78
N GLY A 281 -24.65 8.80 -11.91
CA GLY A 281 -24.53 9.71 -13.07
C GLY A 281 -23.15 9.68 -13.74
N ILE A 282 -22.44 8.54 -13.68
CA ILE A 282 -21.16 8.29 -14.30
C ILE A 282 -21.38 7.71 -15.69
N SER A 283 -20.68 8.25 -16.71
CA SER A 283 -20.83 7.80 -18.11
C SER A 283 -20.17 6.46 -18.40
N GLY A 284 -19.12 6.07 -17.63
CA GLY A 284 -18.38 4.83 -17.89
C GLY A 284 -17.23 4.98 -18.89
N ALA A 285 -16.60 6.15 -18.95
CA ALA A 285 -15.36 6.31 -19.70
C ALA A 285 -14.30 5.31 -19.21
N ILE A 286 -13.51 4.75 -20.13
CA ILE A 286 -12.49 3.73 -19.84
C ILE A 286 -11.54 4.16 -18.71
N GLN A 287 -11.22 5.47 -18.69
CA GLN A 287 -10.34 6.05 -17.66
C GLN A 287 -10.93 5.96 -16.25
N HIS A 288 -12.24 6.03 -16.10
CA HIS A 288 -12.91 5.88 -14.82
C HIS A 288 -13.08 4.39 -14.48
N VAL A 289 -13.57 3.61 -15.44
CA VAL A 289 -13.85 2.17 -15.28
C VAL A 289 -12.60 1.42 -14.81
N SER A 290 -11.44 1.69 -15.39
CA SER A 290 -10.19 1.02 -14.98
C SER A 290 -9.75 1.32 -13.55
N GLY A 291 -10.33 2.31 -12.90
CA GLY A 291 -10.08 2.61 -11.47
C GLY A 291 -11.06 1.94 -10.51
N MET A 292 -12.13 1.26 -10.99
CA MET A 292 -13.15 0.70 -10.11
C MET A 292 -13.71 -0.66 -10.58
N GLN A 293 -13.33 -1.18 -11.72
CA GLN A 293 -13.86 -2.41 -12.29
C GLN A 293 -13.64 -3.67 -11.43
N ASP A 294 -12.65 -3.66 -10.54
CA ASP A 294 -12.34 -4.77 -9.65
C ASP A 294 -13.17 -4.72 -8.35
N SER A 295 -14.21 -3.88 -8.27
CA SER A 295 -15.18 -3.86 -7.18
C SER A 295 -16.00 -5.15 -7.18
N GLN A 296 -16.36 -5.67 -5.99
CA GLN A 296 -17.08 -6.95 -5.87
C GLN A 296 -18.53 -6.87 -6.37
N CYS A 297 -19.15 -5.68 -6.23
CA CYS A 297 -20.50 -5.40 -6.73
C CYS A 297 -20.56 -3.96 -7.23
N ILE A 298 -21.05 -3.76 -8.45
CA ILE A 298 -21.17 -2.46 -9.10
C ILE A 298 -22.63 -2.17 -9.39
N VAL A 299 -23.16 -1.12 -8.78
CA VAL A 299 -24.50 -0.57 -9.04
C VAL A 299 -24.35 0.70 -9.84
N ALA A 300 -24.97 0.83 -10.98
CA ALA A 300 -24.92 2.03 -11.81
C ALA A 300 -26.29 2.66 -12.00
N ILE A 301 -26.38 3.96 -11.70
CA ILE A 301 -27.58 4.77 -11.84
C ILE A 301 -27.31 5.85 -12.92
N ASN A 302 -28.00 5.79 -14.02
CA ASN A 302 -27.87 6.78 -15.11
C ASN A 302 -29.17 6.92 -15.86
N LYS A 303 -29.50 8.16 -16.25
CA LYS A 303 -30.69 8.42 -17.09
C LYS A 303 -30.51 8.02 -18.56
N ASP A 304 -29.27 7.90 -19.04
CA ASP A 304 -28.98 7.43 -20.38
C ASP A 304 -28.94 5.89 -20.41
N PRO A 305 -29.89 5.22 -21.07
CA PRO A 305 -29.95 3.75 -21.13
C PRO A 305 -28.75 3.13 -21.89
N HIS A 306 -27.98 3.95 -22.60
CA HIS A 306 -26.80 3.53 -23.36
C HIS A 306 -25.48 3.91 -22.68
N ALA A 307 -25.51 4.37 -21.43
CA ALA A 307 -24.31 4.73 -20.70
C ALA A 307 -23.32 3.55 -20.64
N ALA A 308 -22.07 3.81 -20.99
CA ALA A 308 -21.04 2.78 -21.07
C ALA A 308 -20.75 2.11 -19.72
N ILE A 309 -21.05 2.79 -18.58
CA ILE A 309 -20.91 2.23 -17.22
C ILE A 309 -21.74 0.96 -17.02
N PHE A 310 -22.85 0.82 -17.72
CA PHE A 310 -23.73 -0.34 -17.65
C PHE A 310 -23.09 -1.65 -18.14
N ARG A 311 -22.00 -1.56 -18.93
CA ARG A 311 -21.27 -2.73 -19.41
C ARG A 311 -20.48 -3.45 -18.31
N VAL A 312 -20.21 -2.76 -17.22
CA VAL A 312 -19.43 -3.29 -16.08
C VAL A 312 -20.27 -3.35 -14.81
N ALA A 313 -21.53 -2.93 -14.84
CA ALA A 313 -22.42 -2.93 -13.69
C ALA A 313 -23.11 -4.27 -13.52
N ASP A 314 -23.19 -4.77 -12.27
CA ASP A 314 -23.98 -5.92 -11.87
C ASP A 314 -25.46 -5.56 -11.76
N TYR A 315 -25.77 -4.31 -11.33
CA TYR A 315 -27.12 -3.78 -11.23
C TYR A 315 -27.23 -2.46 -12.00
N ILE A 316 -28.21 -2.41 -12.89
CA ILE A 316 -28.44 -1.27 -13.79
C ILE A 316 -29.77 -0.58 -13.40
N ILE A 317 -29.69 0.71 -13.16
CA ILE A 317 -30.87 1.55 -12.87
C ILE A 317 -30.91 2.68 -13.90
N VAL A 318 -31.88 2.60 -14.80
CA VAL A 318 -32.12 3.62 -15.82
C VAL A 318 -33.18 4.59 -15.31
N ASP A 319 -32.72 5.64 -14.61
CA ASP A 319 -33.61 6.63 -14.02
C ASP A 319 -32.85 7.95 -13.73
N ASP A 320 -33.61 9.00 -13.41
CA ASP A 320 -33.03 10.23 -12.88
C ASP A 320 -32.62 10.02 -11.42
N LEU A 321 -31.31 10.14 -11.17
CA LEU A 321 -30.75 9.94 -9.83
C LEU A 321 -31.34 10.91 -8.78
N LEU A 322 -31.81 12.10 -9.18
CA LEU A 322 -32.45 13.07 -8.28
C LEU A 322 -33.84 12.60 -7.80
N THR A 323 -34.47 11.72 -8.55
CA THR A 323 -35.73 11.07 -8.17
C THR A 323 -35.48 9.75 -7.47
N PHE A 324 -34.57 8.93 -8.01
CA PHE A 324 -34.35 7.57 -7.52
C PHE A 324 -33.64 7.51 -6.17
N ILE A 325 -32.56 8.30 -5.96
CA ILE A 325 -31.78 8.25 -4.72
C ILE A 325 -32.57 8.62 -3.48
N PRO A 326 -33.42 9.68 -3.47
CA PRO A 326 -34.28 9.97 -2.30
C PRO A 326 -35.21 8.82 -1.94
N LEU A 327 -35.82 8.17 -2.93
CA LEU A 327 -36.69 7.02 -2.70
C LEU A 327 -35.93 5.82 -2.15
N LEU A 328 -34.73 5.60 -2.65
CA LEU A 328 -33.84 4.55 -2.14
C LEU A 328 -33.47 4.79 -0.67
N ILE A 329 -33.10 6.02 -0.33
CA ILE A 329 -32.73 6.41 1.04
C ILE A 329 -33.94 6.19 1.98
N GLU A 330 -35.11 6.64 1.58
CA GLU A 330 -36.35 6.45 2.36
C GLU A 330 -36.65 4.97 2.58
N THR A 331 -36.60 4.17 1.53
CA THR A 331 -36.86 2.73 1.59
C THR A 331 -35.87 2.02 2.52
N CYS A 332 -34.58 2.36 2.42
CA CYS A 332 -33.55 1.76 3.28
C CYS A 332 -33.74 2.13 4.75
N ARG A 333 -34.12 3.36 5.06
CA ARG A 333 -34.44 3.81 6.44
C ARG A 333 -35.64 3.09 7.02
N LEU A 334 -36.67 2.86 6.22
CA LEU A 334 -37.89 2.13 6.66
C LEU A 334 -37.60 0.62 6.86
N SER A 335 -36.60 0.07 6.18
CA SER A 335 -36.25 -1.35 6.25
C SER A 335 -35.24 -1.69 7.37
N GLN A 336 -34.70 -0.68 8.06
CA GLN A 336 -33.85 -0.92 9.24
C GLN A 336 -34.78 -1.25 10.42
N PRO A 337 -34.54 -2.38 11.13
CA PRO A 337 -35.30 -2.65 12.36
C PRO A 337 -35.03 -1.53 13.36
N SER A 338 -36.10 -1.03 13.97
CA SER A 338 -36.00 -0.05 15.06
C SER A 338 -35.07 -0.57 16.16
N PRO A 339 -34.22 0.27 16.77
CA PRO A 339 -33.26 -0.11 17.78
C PRO A 339 -33.86 -0.75 19.01
#